data_713dba1f573447a61e8a8d5dfe7c9b33
#
_entry.id   713dba1f573447a61e8a8d5dfe7c9b33
#
_cell.length_a   1.000
_cell.length_b   1.000
_cell.length_c   1.000
_cell.angle_alpha   90.00
_cell.angle_beta   90.00
_cell.angle_gamma   90.00
#
_symmetry.space_group_name_H-M   'P 1'
#
loop_
_entity.id
_entity.type
_entity.pdbx_description
1 polymer ?
#
loop_
_entity_poly.entity_id
_entity_poly.type
_entity_poly.pdbx_seq_one_letter_code
_entity_poly.pdbx_strand_id
1 'polypeptide(L)'
;MSSRVGLWPASILIVAGAAFAQTPAPPTAPTPSGPLNGTQAAEMIVRAVQLMESTATVLPNLKGSSVSLIADARSAMEDLQRTPGNTAFTYHFLNDVQAYLQLADVLPRPADVPQEGLRQLNELHDDFSRLETYFRHTLTSKEAQLRSPDRDNVNRYAAANQSLQAPTAARVIFYGDSITDFWRLNEYYPGKDYVNRGISGQVTSEMLGRMKEDVIDLRPKAMILLAGTNDLARGTPPNIIENNLIMITDLARAHNIKVLLCSILPVNDYHKAENPRYEMSKTHDPQRIREVNQWIQSYCKAAYCTYVDYFSAMADTAGMMQSDLADDGLHPNAKGYRIMAPIAQRAIDEVIRQSAPAAAPATEEKKHHFNPFSKQ
;
A
#
# COMPACT_ATOMS: atom_id res chain seq x y z
N MET A 1 27.59 -26.74 -6.07
CA MET A 1 27.60 -25.61 -7.02
C MET A 1 27.06 -24.39 -6.26
N SER A 2 27.96 -23.51 -5.88
CA SER A 2 27.72 -22.38 -4.95
C SER A 2 27.46 -21.13 -5.80
N SER A 3 26.23 -20.60 -5.79
CA SER A 3 25.91 -19.31 -6.38
C SER A 3 26.18 -18.22 -5.34
N ARG A 4 27.24 -17.47 -5.58
CA ARG A 4 27.60 -16.28 -4.81
C ARG A 4 26.66 -15.13 -5.19
N VAL A 5 25.84 -14.69 -4.26
CA VAL A 5 25.16 -13.39 -4.32
C VAL A 5 26.20 -12.33 -4.04
N GLY A 6 26.51 -11.52 -5.04
CA GLY A 6 27.46 -10.42 -4.92
C GLY A 6 26.88 -9.29 -4.07
N LEU A 7 27.49 -9.06 -2.94
CA LEU A 7 27.33 -7.82 -2.16
C LEU A 7 28.05 -6.69 -2.89
N TRP A 8 27.34 -5.66 -3.23
CA TRP A 8 27.91 -4.42 -3.75
C TRP A 8 28.51 -3.60 -2.60
N PRO A 9 29.80 -3.27 -2.62
CA PRO A 9 30.33 -2.27 -1.70
C PRO A 9 29.99 -0.86 -2.21
N ALA A 10 29.47 -0.01 -1.35
CA ALA A 10 29.40 1.41 -1.58
C ALA A 10 30.84 1.99 -1.61
N SER A 11 31.40 2.06 -2.80
CA SER A 11 32.69 2.73 -3.01
C SER A 11 32.40 4.18 -3.41
N ILE A 12 32.56 5.08 -2.45
CA ILE A 12 32.67 6.51 -2.72
C ILE A 12 34.03 6.73 -3.40
N LEU A 13 34.02 6.95 -4.71
CA LEU A 13 35.21 7.39 -5.43
C LEU A 13 35.23 8.92 -5.38
N ILE A 14 36.14 9.46 -4.54
CA ILE A 14 36.52 10.87 -4.59
C ILE A 14 37.44 11.04 -5.79
N VAL A 15 36.95 11.62 -6.89
CA VAL A 15 37.78 12.02 -8.01
C VAL A 15 38.28 13.44 -7.72
N ALA A 16 39.59 13.56 -7.53
CA ALA A 16 40.27 14.86 -7.37
C ALA A 16 40.13 15.68 -8.65
N GLY A 17 39.50 16.86 -8.54
CA GLY A 17 39.30 17.78 -9.64
C GLY A 17 40.61 18.42 -10.12
N ALA A 18 40.86 18.38 -11.42
CA ALA A 18 41.83 19.22 -12.09
C ALA A 18 41.24 20.63 -12.24
N ALA A 19 41.96 21.61 -11.71
CA ALA A 19 41.58 23.02 -11.83
C ALA A 19 41.73 23.51 -13.26
N PHE A 20 40.64 23.90 -13.92
CA PHE A 20 40.63 24.68 -15.16
C PHE A 20 40.27 26.13 -14.86
N ALA A 21 41.02 27.05 -15.46
CA ALA A 21 40.83 28.50 -15.35
C ALA A 21 39.41 28.93 -15.81
N GLN A 22 38.68 29.62 -14.95
CA GLN A 22 37.35 30.10 -15.16
C GLN A 22 37.37 31.44 -15.91
N THR A 23 36.65 31.50 -17.03
CA THR A 23 36.09 32.77 -17.58
C THR A 23 34.75 33.02 -16.93
N PRO A 24 34.37 34.24 -16.54
CA PRO A 24 33.14 34.51 -15.82
C PRO A 24 31.89 34.27 -16.71
N ALA A 25 31.03 33.41 -16.29
CA ALA A 25 29.71 33.18 -16.88
C ALA A 25 28.72 34.30 -16.48
N PRO A 26 27.70 34.60 -17.31
CA PRO A 26 26.65 35.56 -16.98
C PRO A 26 25.86 35.08 -15.76
N PRO A 27 25.24 36.00 -14.97
CA PRO A 27 24.59 35.64 -13.71
C PRO A 27 23.39 34.73 -13.96
N THR A 28 23.53 33.49 -13.56
CA THR A 28 22.41 32.56 -13.41
C THR A 28 21.58 32.97 -12.20
N ALA A 29 20.26 32.84 -12.29
CA ALA A 29 19.35 33.04 -11.15
C ALA A 29 19.86 32.18 -9.97
N PRO A 30 19.87 32.71 -8.73
CA PRO A 30 20.42 31.99 -7.60
C PRO A 30 19.66 30.69 -7.37
N THR A 31 20.34 29.57 -7.50
CA THR A 31 19.84 28.27 -7.10
C THR A 31 19.50 28.35 -5.60
N PRO A 32 18.30 28.02 -5.14
CA PRO A 32 17.95 28.11 -3.73
C PRO A 32 18.90 27.26 -2.88
N SER A 33 19.65 27.91 -2.02
CA SER A 33 20.69 27.27 -1.16
C SER A 33 20.08 26.70 0.12
N GLY A 34 19.17 25.71 0.01
CA GLY A 34 18.52 25.07 1.15
C GLY A 34 18.01 23.66 0.82
N PRO A 35 17.58 22.90 1.84
CA PRO A 35 16.98 21.59 1.61
C PRO A 35 15.70 21.73 0.75
N LEU A 36 15.54 20.80 -0.21
CA LEU A 36 14.37 20.77 -1.09
C LEU A 36 13.09 20.49 -0.29
N ASN A 37 12.00 21.16 -0.64
CA ASN A 37 10.65 20.74 -0.28
C ASN A 37 10.03 19.86 -1.39
N GLY A 38 8.85 19.29 -1.13
CA GLY A 38 8.19 18.38 -2.07
C GLY A 38 7.87 18.99 -3.43
N THR A 39 7.44 20.27 -3.48
CA THR A 39 7.15 20.98 -4.72
C THR A 39 8.43 21.19 -5.54
N GLN A 40 9.49 21.66 -4.90
CA GLN A 40 10.79 21.86 -5.56
C GLN A 40 11.39 20.55 -6.06
N ALA A 41 11.21 19.45 -5.32
CA ALA A 41 11.65 18.12 -5.76
C ALA A 41 10.86 17.66 -6.99
N ALA A 42 9.55 17.88 -7.04
CA ALA A 42 8.72 17.54 -8.20
C ALA A 42 9.10 18.34 -9.44
N GLU A 43 9.33 19.66 -9.31
CA GLU A 43 9.81 20.51 -10.39
C GLU A 43 11.19 20.08 -10.91
N MET A 44 12.08 19.70 -9.99
CA MET A 44 13.44 19.25 -10.32
C MET A 44 13.44 17.88 -11.02
N ILE A 45 12.53 16.97 -10.68
CA ILE A 45 12.32 15.71 -11.40
C ILE A 45 11.95 15.96 -12.87
N VAL A 46 11.01 16.89 -13.13
CA VAL A 46 10.62 17.26 -14.49
C VAL A 46 11.79 17.89 -15.24
N ARG A 47 12.50 18.81 -14.59
CA ARG A 47 13.67 19.48 -15.15
C ARG A 47 14.79 18.50 -15.50
N ALA A 48 15.04 17.51 -14.68
CA ALA A 48 16.06 16.50 -14.93
C ALA A 48 15.80 15.74 -16.25
N VAL A 49 14.56 15.31 -16.51
CA VAL A 49 14.19 14.67 -17.78
C VAL A 49 14.39 15.62 -18.96
N GLN A 50 13.98 16.88 -18.82
CA GLN A 50 14.20 17.90 -19.87
C GLN A 50 15.69 18.14 -20.16
N LEU A 51 16.53 18.14 -19.12
CA LEU A 51 17.98 18.24 -19.28
C LEU A 51 18.58 17.01 -19.98
N MET A 52 18.11 15.80 -19.67
CA MET A 52 18.52 14.58 -20.38
C MET A 52 18.18 14.67 -21.88
N GLU A 53 16.99 15.10 -22.21
CA GLU A 53 16.52 15.27 -23.59
C GLU A 53 17.32 16.34 -24.35
N SER A 54 17.52 17.49 -23.74
CA SER A 54 18.24 18.60 -24.36
C SER A 54 19.73 18.31 -24.54
N THR A 55 20.39 17.73 -23.53
CA THR A 55 21.78 17.29 -23.64
C THR A 55 21.98 16.22 -24.70
N ALA A 56 21.08 15.24 -24.81
CA ALA A 56 21.13 14.22 -25.87
C ALA A 56 20.94 14.81 -27.27
N THR A 57 20.28 15.97 -27.39
CA THR A 57 20.14 16.69 -28.66
C THR A 57 21.41 17.46 -29.02
N VAL A 58 22.04 18.10 -28.04
CA VAL A 58 23.22 18.96 -28.21
C VAL A 58 24.52 18.16 -28.28
N LEU A 59 24.61 17.03 -27.57
CA LEU A 59 25.80 16.17 -27.51
C LEU A 59 25.60 14.94 -28.41
N PRO A 60 26.18 14.93 -29.65
CA PRO A 60 25.93 13.85 -30.62
C PRO A 60 26.29 12.43 -30.16
N ASN A 61 27.27 12.32 -29.27
CA ASN A 61 27.67 11.05 -28.68
C ASN A 61 26.60 10.41 -27.78
N LEU A 62 25.68 11.20 -27.22
CA LEU A 62 24.55 10.72 -26.41
C LEU A 62 23.33 10.34 -27.22
N LYS A 63 23.14 10.95 -28.41
CA LYS A 63 21.92 10.90 -29.23
C LYS A 63 21.53 9.49 -29.61
N GLY A 64 21.96 8.48 -29.59
CA GLY A 64 21.46 7.12 -29.89
C GLY A 64 21.51 6.22 -28.69
N SER A 65 22.54 6.41 -27.90
CA SER A 65 22.85 5.53 -26.76
C SER A 65 22.00 5.82 -25.52
N SER A 66 21.35 6.99 -25.44
CA SER A 66 20.57 7.40 -24.27
C SER A 66 19.04 7.28 -24.43
N VAL A 67 18.55 6.81 -25.59
CA VAL A 67 17.10 6.82 -25.91
C VAL A 67 16.27 6.03 -24.92
N SER A 68 16.72 4.83 -24.55
CA SER A 68 16.01 4.00 -23.55
C SER A 68 16.03 4.64 -22.17
N LEU A 69 17.17 5.13 -21.70
CA LEU A 69 17.30 5.78 -20.39
C LEU A 69 16.41 7.00 -20.25
N ILE A 70 16.30 7.82 -21.31
CA ILE A 70 15.39 8.97 -21.32
C ILE A 70 13.93 8.52 -21.28
N ALA A 71 13.57 7.48 -22.03
CA ALA A 71 12.21 6.94 -22.03
C ALA A 71 11.83 6.35 -20.66
N ASP A 72 12.73 5.60 -20.04
CA ASP A 72 12.53 4.98 -18.73
C ASP A 72 12.43 6.06 -17.63
N ALA A 73 13.34 7.06 -17.62
CA ALA A 73 13.28 8.20 -16.70
C ALA A 73 11.98 9.01 -16.86
N ARG A 74 11.49 9.20 -18.09
CA ARG A 74 10.21 9.87 -18.35
C ARG A 74 9.04 9.06 -17.79
N SER A 75 9.02 7.76 -18.03
CA SER A 75 7.98 6.86 -17.47
C SER A 75 7.96 6.91 -15.94
N ALA A 76 9.14 6.82 -15.31
CA ALA A 76 9.26 6.92 -13.85
C ALA A 76 8.84 8.30 -13.32
N MET A 77 9.13 9.38 -14.03
CA MET A 77 8.66 10.73 -13.72
C MET A 77 7.12 10.82 -13.76
N GLU A 78 6.49 10.30 -14.82
CA GLU A 78 5.03 10.27 -14.93
C GLU A 78 4.39 9.45 -13.83
N ASP A 79 4.99 8.33 -13.44
CA ASP A 79 4.54 7.51 -12.31
C ASP A 79 4.68 8.25 -10.99
N LEU A 80 5.75 9.00 -10.78
CA LEU A 80 5.94 9.87 -9.61
C LEU A 80 4.94 11.04 -9.56
N GLN A 81 4.57 11.60 -10.70
CA GLN A 81 3.53 12.63 -10.77
C GLN A 81 2.15 12.07 -10.37
N ARG A 82 1.85 10.84 -10.78
CA ARG A 82 0.61 10.13 -10.41
C ARG A 82 0.61 9.67 -8.96
N THR A 83 1.78 9.24 -8.46
CA THR A 83 1.92 8.66 -7.12
C THR A 83 3.13 9.29 -6.39
N PRO A 84 3.01 10.54 -5.93
CA PRO A 84 4.11 11.22 -5.24
C PRO A 84 4.60 10.44 -4.02
N GLY A 85 5.92 10.31 -3.91
CA GLY A 85 6.54 9.62 -2.78
C GLY A 85 6.57 8.09 -2.89
N ASN A 86 6.15 7.51 -4.02
CA ASN A 86 6.35 6.08 -4.28
C ASN A 86 7.84 5.75 -4.35
N THR A 87 8.29 4.91 -3.43
CA THR A 87 9.73 4.59 -3.27
C THR A 87 10.30 3.82 -4.46
N ALA A 88 9.51 2.93 -5.08
CA ALA A 88 9.97 2.16 -6.23
C ALA A 88 10.18 3.08 -7.44
N PHE A 89 9.23 3.95 -7.74
CA PHE A 89 9.36 4.91 -8.84
C PHE A 89 10.46 5.94 -8.59
N THR A 90 10.64 6.40 -7.33
CA THR A 90 11.77 7.23 -6.93
C THR A 90 13.10 6.54 -7.19
N TYR A 91 13.21 5.27 -6.83
CA TYR A 91 14.43 4.48 -7.05
C TYR A 91 14.72 4.29 -8.55
N HIS A 92 13.70 3.94 -9.35
CA HIS A 92 13.85 3.79 -10.80
C HIS A 92 14.30 5.11 -11.43
N PHE A 93 13.61 6.21 -11.14
CA PHE A 93 13.96 7.52 -11.66
C PHE A 93 15.42 7.92 -11.35
N LEU A 94 15.84 7.79 -10.11
CA LEU A 94 17.22 8.12 -9.73
C LEU A 94 18.26 7.23 -10.41
N ASN A 95 17.97 5.94 -10.56
CA ASN A 95 18.85 5.01 -11.27
C ASN A 95 18.99 5.37 -12.76
N ASP A 96 17.90 5.74 -13.42
CA ASP A 96 17.91 6.09 -14.84
C ASP A 96 18.69 7.39 -15.09
N VAL A 97 18.50 8.40 -14.23
CA VAL A 97 19.30 9.64 -14.29
C VAL A 97 20.78 9.37 -14.01
N GLN A 98 21.08 8.55 -13.02
CA GLN A 98 22.46 8.16 -12.70
C GLN A 98 23.12 7.41 -13.87
N ALA A 99 22.42 6.45 -14.45
CA ALA A 99 22.90 5.70 -15.60
C ALA A 99 23.15 6.61 -16.82
N TYR A 100 22.29 7.60 -17.03
CA TYR A 100 22.49 8.60 -18.07
C TYR A 100 23.76 9.43 -17.83
N LEU A 101 23.98 9.91 -16.63
CA LEU A 101 25.17 10.68 -16.26
C LEU A 101 26.44 9.84 -16.43
N GLN A 102 26.43 8.58 -15.99
CA GLN A 102 27.53 7.64 -16.19
C GLN A 102 27.82 7.39 -17.67
N LEU A 103 26.76 7.25 -18.50
CA LEU A 103 26.91 7.12 -19.94
C LEU A 103 27.56 8.36 -20.56
N ALA A 104 27.14 9.55 -20.12
CA ALA A 104 27.72 10.82 -20.58
C ALA A 104 29.21 10.98 -20.24
N ASP A 105 29.65 10.39 -19.11
CA ASP A 105 31.04 10.45 -18.67
C ASP A 105 31.95 9.46 -19.41
N VAL A 106 31.44 8.27 -19.80
CA VAL A 106 32.27 7.23 -20.43
C VAL A 106 32.29 7.33 -21.95
N LEU A 107 31.29 7.94 -22.59
CA LEU A 107 31.28 8.07 -24.04
C LEU A 107 32.35 9.10 -24.51
N PRO A 108 33.10 8.80 -25.59
CA PRO A 108 34.07 9.73 -26.14
C PRO A 108 33.42 11.06 -26.51
N ARG A 109 33.97 12.15 -26.03
CA ARG A 109 33.51 13.51 -26.38
C ARG A 109 34.18 13.98 -27.67
N PRO A 110 33.42 14.60 -28.60
CA PRO A 110 34.01 15.24 -29.75
C PRO A 110 35.02 16.32 -29.36
N ALA A 111 35.97 16.63 -30.24
CA ALA A 111 36.95 17.70 -29.98
C ALA A 111 36.27 19.07 -29.78
N ASP A 112 35.18 19.32 -30.50
CA ASP A 112 34.37 20.54 -30.42
C ASP A 112 33.07 20.29 -29.65
N VAL A 113 33.16 20.09 -28.34
CA VAL A 113 31.97 19.89 -27.49
C VAL A 113 31.23 21.22 -27.34
N PRO A 114 29.95 21.31 -27.68
CA PRO A 114 29.16 22.51 -27.44
C PRO A 114 29.14 22.87 -25.94
N GLN A 115 29.53 24.11 -25.62
CA GLN A 115 29.60 24.61 -24.25
C GLN A 115 28.23 24.52 -23.55
N GLU A 116 27.13 24.73 -24.34
CA GLU A 116 25.76 24.59 -23.83
C GLU A 116 25.46 23.18 -23.36
N GLY A 117 25.87 22.14 -24.08
CA GLY A 117 25.68 20.76 -23.68
C GLY A 117 26.44 20.42 -22.37
N LEU A 118 27.65 20.96 -22.20
CA LEU A 118 28.40 20.77 -20.93
C LEU A 118 27.75 21.50 -19.77
N ARG A 119 27.22 22.71 -20.00
CA ARG A 119 26.48 23.46 -18.97
C ARG A 119 25.25 22.67 -18.50
N GLN A 120 24.45 22.19 -19.45
CA GLN A 120 23.24 21.41 -19.16
C GLN A 120 23.57 20.10 -18.43
N LEU A 121 24.67 19.43 -18.78
CA LEU A 121 25.10 18.22 -18.09
C LEU A 121 25.52 18.51 -16.64
N ASN A 122 26.22 19.63 -16.41
CA ASN A 122 26.55 20.05 -15.04
C ASN A 122 25.31 20.39 -14.22
N GLU A 123 24.33 21.07 -14.81
CA GLU A 123 23.04 21.33 -14.15
C GLU A 123 22.31 20.04 -13.80
N LEU A 124 22.33 19.03 -14.68
CA LEU A 124 21.75 17.73 -14.40
C LEU A 124 22.47 17.00 -13.25
N HIS A 125 23.81 17.10 -13.18
CA HIS A 125 24.57 16.56 -12.04
C HIS A 125 24.18 17.24 -10.72
N ASP A 126 24.03 18.55 -10.71
CA ASP A 126 23.64 19.31 -9.53
C ASP A 126 22.20 18.95 -9.09
N ASP A 127 21.27 18.85 -10.02
CA ASP A 127 19.90 18.45 -9.76
C ASP A 127 19.83 17.01 -9.22
N PHE A 128 20.56 16.10 -9.82
CA PHE A 128 20.63 14.72 -9.36
C PHE A 128 21.14 14.62 -7.93
N SER A 129 22.25 15.30 -7.60
CA SER A 129 22.82 15.31 -6.26
C SER A 129 21.84 15.84 -5.20
N ARG A 130 21.08 16.87 -5.54
CA ARG A 130 20.04 17.45 -4.67
C ARG A 130 18.84 16.52 -4.48
N LEU A 131 18.37 15.91 -5.56
CA LEU A 131 17.29 14.91 -5.53
C LEU A 131 17.71 13.67 -4.74
N GLU A 132 18.92 13.15 -4.96
CA GLU A 132 19.46 12.03 -4.20
C GLU A 132 19.50 12.35 -2.70
N THR A 133 19.96 13.56 -2.33
CA THR A 133 19.99 14.01 -0.94
C THR A 133 18.58 14.12 -0.36
N TYR A 134 17.61 14.66 -1.10
CA TYR A 134 16.22 14.79 -0.69
C TYR A 134 15.58 13.43 -0.41
N PHE A 135 15.80 12.48 -1.31
CA PHE A 135 15.18 11.15 -1.19
C PHE A 135 15.96 10.17 -0.31
N ARG A 136 17.20 10.49 0.07
CA ARG A 136 18.09 9.58 0.83
C ARG A 136 17.43 9.03 2.09
N HIS A 137 16.79 9.86 2.88
CA HIS A 137 16.14 9.42 4.12
C HIS A 137 14.99 8.43 3.81
N THR A 138 14.16 8.71 2.81
CA THR A 138 13.05 7.85 2.41
C THR A 138 13.55 6.50 1.88
N LEU A 139 14.56 6.51 1.03
CA LEU A 139 15.18 5.30 0.48
C LEU A 139 15.85 4.46 1.57
N THR A 140 16.62 5.08 2.46
CA THR A 140 17.29 4.41 3.57
C THR A 140 16.28 3.81 4.55
N SER A 141 15.22 4.54 4.89
CA SER A 141 14.17 4.06 5.78
C SER A 141 13.42 2.86 5.16
N LYS A 142 13.13 2.93 3.86
CA LYS A 142 12.48 1.81 3.14
C LYS A 142 13.39 0.59 3.04
N GLU A 143 14.66 0.79 2.74
CA GLU A 143 15.64 -0.29 2.70
C GLU A 143 15.79 -0.96 4.08
N ALA A 144 15.85 -0.17 5.15
CA ALA A 144 15.88 -0.69 6.52
C ALA A 144 14.62 -1.50 6.85
N GLN A 145 13.44 -1.04 6.43
CA GLN A 145 12.19 -1.78 6.59
C GLN A 145 12.22 -3.12 5.82
N LEU A 146 12.66 -3.12 4.57
CA LEU A 146 12.76 -4.33 3.75
C LEU A 146 13.77 -5.34 4.29
N ARG A 147 14.81 -4.87 4.99
CA ARG A 147 15.82 -5.70 5.65
C ARG A 147 15.48 -6.06 7.09
N SER A 148 14.36 -5.55 7.62
CA SER A 148 13.92 -5.90 8.97
C SER A 148 13.69 -7.40 9.08
N PRO A 149 14.19 -8.05 10.14
CA PRO A 149 13.89 -9.46 10.41
C PRO A 149 12.38 -9.75 10.58
N ASP A 150 11.61 -8.75 10.97
CA ASP A 150 10.15 -8.80 11.11
C ASP A 150 9.48 -7.76 10.17
N ARG A 151 9.72 -7.90 8.87
CA ARG A 151 9.20 -6.99 7.84
C ARG A 151 7.68 -6.89 7.87
N ASP A 152 7.01 -8.00 8.12
CA ASP A 152 5.55 -8.11 8.06
C ASP A 152 4.88 -7.87 9.42
N ASN A 153 5.67 -7.49 10.44
CA ASN A 153 5.22 -7.24 11.83
C ASN A 153 4.51 -8.45 12.47
N VAL A 154 5.03 -9.66 12.22
CA VAL A 154 4.51 -10.93 12.78
C VAL A 154 4.48 -10.90 14.31
N ASN A 155 5.47 -10.23 14.92
CA ASN A 155 5.59 -10.14 16.37
C ASN A 155 4.74 -9.03 17.00
N ARG A 156 4.04 -8.20 16.21
CA ARG A 156 3.24 -7.06 16.72
C ARG A 156 2.23 -7.46 17.80
N TYR A 157 1.59 -8.61 17.60
CA TYR A 157 0.56 -9.10 18.51
C TYR A 157 0.99 -10.35 19.31
N ALA A 158 2.27 -10.75 19.29
CA ALA A 158 2.74 -11.98 19.92
C ALA A 158 2.34 -12.10 21.40
N ALA A 159 2.59 -11.08 22.22
CA ALA A 159 2.19 -11.08 23.63
C ALA A 159 0.67 -11.08 23.81
N ALA A 160 -0.07 -10.32 23.00
CA ALA A 160 -1.52 -10.29 23.03
C ALA A 160 -2.12 -11.63 22.60
N ASN A 161 -1.54 -12.31 21.60
CA ASN A 161 -1.95 -13.64 21.15
C ASN A 161 -1.77 -14.70 22.26
N GLN A 162 -0.66 -14.63 22.99
CA GLN A 162 -0.39 -15.54 24.10
C GLN A 162 -1.35 -15.34 25.29
N SER A 163 -1.82 -14.12 25.51
CA SER A 163 -2.74 -13.78 26.60
C SER A 163 -4.22 -14.02 26.29
N LEU A 164 -4.55 -14.34 25.01
CA LEU A 164 -5.93 -14.64 24.64
C LEU A 164 -6.43 -15.90 25.34
N GLN A 165 -7.65 -15.83 25.86
CA GLN A 165 -8.35 -17.01 26.37
C GLN A 165 -8.64 -18.00 25.24
N ALA A 166 -8.97 -19.23 25.57
CA ALA A 166 -9.40 -20.24 24.61
C ALA A 166 -10.53 -19.66 23.71
N PRO A 167 -10.51 -19.92 22.39
CA PRO A 167 -11.50 -19.36 21.50
C PRO A 167 -12.90 -19.88 21.82
N THR A 168 -13.87 -18.98 21.80
CA THR A 168 -15.28 -19.39 21.79
C THR A 168 -15.68 -19.90 20.41
N ALA A 169 -16.85 -20.56 20.31
CA ALA A 169 -17.41 -20.96 19.02
C ALA A 169 -17.78 -19.78 18.11
N ALA A 170 -17.72 -18.54 18.61
CA ALA A 170 -18.07 -17.31 17.93
C ALA A 170 -16.90 -16.34 17.80
N ARG A 171 -15.64 -16.78 18.01
CA ARG A 171 -14.47 -15.91 17.81
C ARG A 171 -14.41 -15.40 16.37
N VAL A 172 -14.26 -14.08 16.22
CA VAL A 172 -14.05 -13.42 14.93
C VAL A 172 -12.79 -12.56 15.01
N ILE A 173 -11.94 -12.69 14.02
CA ILE A 173 -10.78 -11.80 13.87
C ILE A 173 -11.13 -10.66 12.92
N PHE A 174 -10.94 -9.43 13.35
CA PHE A 174 -10.93 -8.25 12.50
C PHE A 174 -9.49 -8.02 12.03
N TYR A 175 -9.26 -8.28 10.76
CA TYR A 175 -7.94 -8.31 10.14
C TYR A 175 -7.82 -7.22 9.09
N GLY A 176 -6.79 -6.37 9.18
CA GLY A 176 -6.67 -5.24 8.28
C GLY A 176 -5.54 -4.27 8.61
N ASP A 177 -5.69 -3.06 8.12
CA ASP A 177 -4.76 -1.94 8.26
C ASP A 177 -5.14 -0.97 9.38
N SER A 178 -4.82 0.35 9.22
CA SER A 178 -5.15 1.39 10.20
C SER A 178 -6.64 1.52 10.47
N ILE A 179 -7.49 1.31 9.47
CA ILE A 179 -8.94 1.40 9.63
C ILE A 179 -9.44 0.32 10.59
N THR A 180 -8.83 -0.85 10.58
CA THR A 180 -9.10 -1.91 11.55
C THR A 180 -8.40 -1.63 12.89
N ASP A 181 -7.13 -1.21 12.87
CA ASP A 181 -6.31 -0.93 14.07
C ASP A 181 -7.01 0.08 15.00
N PHE A 182 -7.55 1.17 14.43
CA PHE A 182 -8.24 2.21 15.20
C PHE A 182 -9.65 1.84 15.66
N TRP A 183 -10.20 0.71 15.21
CA TRP A 183 -11.54 0.30 15.57
C TRP A 183 -11.59 -0.31 16.97
N ARG A 184 -12.17 0.41 17.92
CA ARG A 184 -12.32 -0.02 19.31
C ARG A 184 -13.45 -1.05 19.47
N LEU A 185 -13.20 -2.30 19.03
CA LEU A 185 -14.23 -3.34 18.94
C LEU A 185 -15.05 -3.54 20.20
N ASN A 186 -14.45 -3.43 21.38
CA ASN A 186 -15.14 -3.58 22.68
C ASN A 186 -16.21 -2.49 22.93
N GLU A 187 -16.06 -1.31 22.32
CA GLU A 187 -17.06 -0.23 22.42
C GLU A 187 -18.26 -0.48 21.49
N TYR A 188 -18.04 -1.06 20.31
CA TYR A 188 -19.07 -1.32 19.30
C TYR A 188 -19.73 -2.70 19.45
N TYR A 189 -19.03 -3.66 20.05
CA TYR A 189 -19.46 -5.05 20.18
C TYR A 189 -19.22 -5.58 21.61
N PRO A 190 -19.85 -4.97 22.64
CA PRO A 190 -19.62 -5.37 24.03
C PRO A 190 -19.96 -6.84 24.25
N GLY A 191 -19.06 -7.56 24.95
CA GLY A 191 -19.22 -8.96 25.29
C GLY A 191 -19.05 -9.97 24.15
N LYS A 192 -18.61 -9.53 22.95
CA LYS A 192 -18.29 -10.43 21.84
C LYS A 192 -16.83 -10.88 21.91
N ASP A 193 -16.56 -12.11 21.48
CA ASP A 193 -15.19 -12.63 21.28
C ASP A 193 -14.65 -12.17 19.93
N TYR A 194 -14.51 -10.84 19.78
CA TYR A 194 -13.97 -10.21 18.58
C TYR A 194 -12.58 -9.67 18.88
N VAL A 195 -11.62 -10.06 18.05
CA VAL A 195 -10.21 -9.76 18.26
C VAL A 195 -9.72 -8.85 17.15
N ASN A 196 -9.20 -7.67 17.52
CA ASN A 196 -8.59 -6.75 16.57
C ASN A 196 -7.15 -7.18 16.24
N ARG A 197 -6.86 -7.33 14.95
CA ARG A 197 -5.54 -7.61 14.38
C ARG A 197 -5.28 -6.67 13.19
N GLY A 198 -5.67 -5.40 13.33
CA GLY A 198 -5.30 -4.32 12.43
C GLY A 198 -3.87 -3.85 12.70
N ILE A 199 -3.13 -3.49 11.67
CA ILE A 199 -1.81 -2.84 11.79
C ILE A 199 -1.76 -1.67 10.82
N SER A 200 -1.62 -0.46 11.37
CA SER A 200 -1.61 0.78 10.60
C SER A 200 -0.54 0.77 9.51
N GLY A 201 -0.93 1.21 8.31
CA GLY A 201 -0.05 1.34 7.16
C GLY A 201 0.23 0.05 6.40
N GLN A 202 -0.24 -1.12 6.83
CA GLN A 202 0.04 -2.38 6.15
C GLN A 202 -0.64 -2.48 4.78
N VAL A 203 0.09 -3.09 3.85
CA VAL A 203 -0.41 -3.53 2.53
C VAL A 203 -0.79 -5.01 2.56
N THR A 204 -1.51 -5.45 1.56
CA THR A 204 -2.03 -6.83 1.48
C THR A 204 -0.94 -7.90 1.53
N SER A 205 0.24 -7.66 0.95
CA SER A 205 1.37 -8.60 0.99
C SER A 205 1.97 -8.76 2.40
N GLU A 206 2.02 -7.69 3.19
CA GLU A 206 2.48 -7.72 4.58
C GLU A 206 1.45 -8.45 5.47
N MET A 207 0.16 -8.27 5.19
CA MET A 207 -0.91 -9.03 5.87
C MET A 207 -0.78 -10.53 5.60
N LEU A 208 -0.52 -10.93 4.37
CA LEU A 208 -0.31 -12.35 4.04
C LEU A 208 0.79 -12.98 4.91
N GLY A 209 1.88 -12.26 5.18
CA GLY A 209 3.02 -12.74 5.95
C GLY A 209 2.72 -13.07 7.42
N ARG A 210 1.71 -12.41 8.04
CA ARG A 210 1.33 -12.63 9.44
C ARG A 210 0.03 -13.42 9.66
N MET A 211 -0.54 -13.99 8.59
CA MET A 211 -1.79 -14.76 8.66
C MET A 211 -1.76 -15.90 9.67
N LYS A 212 -0.63 -16.60 9.75
CA LYS A 212 -0.50 -17.73 10.67
C LYS A 212 -0.68 -17.31 12.13
N GLU A 213 0.11 -16.34 12.58
CA GLU A 213 0.18 -15.91 13.98
C GLU A 213 -1.08 -15.15 14.42
N ASP A 214 -1.62 -14.30 13.55
CA ASP A 214 -2.67 -13.36 13.91
C ASP A 214 -4.09 -13.84 13.55
N VAL A 215 -4.20 -14.91 12.78
CA VAL A 215 -5.50 -15.44 12.36
C VAL A 215 -5.60 -16.95 12.62
N ILE A 216 -4.74 -17.75 11.97
CA ILE A 216 -4.89 -19.21 11.93
C ILE A 216 -4.71 -19.83 13.33
N ASP A 217 -3.65 -19.47 14.03
CA ASP A 217 -3.34 -20.02 15.35
C ASP A 217 -4.36 -19.58 16.42
N LEU A 218 -5.09 -18.49 16.17
CA LEU A 218 -6.18 -18.03 17.04
C LEU A 218 -7.49 -18.79 16.85
N ARG A 219 -7.57 -19.65 15.83
CA ARG A 219 -8.68 -20.56 15.51
C ARG A 219 -10.05 -19.87 15.52
N PRO A 220 -10.24 -18.76 14.79
CA PRO A 220 -11.53 -18.11 14.75
C PRO A 220 -12.54 -18.88 13.91
N LYS A 221 -13.82 -18.60 14.14
CA LYS A 221 -14.90 -19.08 13.26
C LYS A 221 -14.93 -18.32 11.95
N ALA A 222 -14.63 -17.02 12.00
CA ALA A 222 -14.61 -16.14 10.85
C ALA A 222 -13.52 -15.07 10.96
N MET A 223 -13.10 -14.56 9.82
CA MET A 223 -12.24 -13.40 9.68
C MET A 223 -12.96 -12.34 8.86
N ILE A 224 -13.02 -11.12 9.35
CA ILE A 224 -13.44 -9.95 8.60
C ILE A 224 -12.18 -9.24 8.10
N LEU A 225 -12.04 -9.13 6.78
CA LEU A 225 -10.83 -8.62 6.12
C LEU A 225 -11.13 -7.29 5.43
N LEU A 226 -10.50 -6.23 5.90
CA LEU A 226 -10.52 -4.90 5.28
C LEU A 226 -9.10 -4.52 4.90
N ALA A 227 -8.77 -4.53 3.61
CA ALA A 227 -7.42 -4.37 3.10
C ALA A 227 -7.39 -3.81 1.68
N GLY A 228 -6.27 -3.19 1.28
CA GLY A 228 -6.03 -2.68 -0.06
C GLY A 228 -5.92 -1.15 -0.14
N THR A 229 -6.38 -0.42 0.86
CA THR A 229 -6.27 1.04 0.93
C THR A 229 -4.82 1.51 0.79
N ASN A 230 -3.89 0.96 1.59
CA ASN A 230 -2.48 1.32 1.53
C ASN A 230 -1.78 0.84 0.25
N ASP A 231 -2.23 -0.27 -0.33
CA ASP A 231 -1.75 -0.74 -1.64
C ASP A 231 -2.04 0.30 -2.72
N LEU A 232 -3.29 0.79 -2.78
CA LEU A 232 -3.70 1.82 -3.74
C LEU A 232 -2.94 3.12 -3.52
N ALA A 233 -2.76 3.55 -2.26
CA ALA A 233 -1.99 4.74 -1.91
C ALA A 233 -0.52 4.66 -2.35
N ARG A 234 0.04 3.46 -2.41
CA ARG A 234 1.41 3.20 -2.86
C ARG A 234 1.51 2.88 -4.36
N GLY A 235 0.41 2.98 -5.09
CA GLY A 235 0.36 2.72 -6.53
C GLY A 235 0.48 1.25 -6.90
N THR A 236 0.21 0.32 -5.97
CA THR A 236 0.19 -1.12 -6.25
C THR A 236 -0.86 -1.42 -7.33
N PRO A 237 -0.50 -2.12 -8.40
CA PRO A 237 -1.46 -2.50 -9.43
C PRO A 237 -2.61 -3.34 -8.87
N PRO A 238 -3.88 -3.15 -9.32
CA PRO A 238 -5.04 -3.90 -8.83
C PRO A 238 -4.86 -5.42 -8.84
N ASN A 239 -4.31 -5.98 -9.90
CA ASN A 239 -4.08 -7.42 -10.01
C ASN A 239 -3.16 -7.99 -8.92
N ILE A 240 -2.25 -7.20 -8.35
CA ILE A 240 -1.40 -7.63 -7.23
C ILE A 240 -2.21 -7.64 -5.93
N ILE A 241 -3.07 -6.63 -5.72
CA ILE A 241 -4.00 -6.57 -4.58
C ILE A 241 -4.93 -7.78 -4.63
N GLU A 242 -5.54 -8.03 -5.78
CA GLU A 242 -6.43 -9.16 -6.05
C GLU A 242 -5.76 -10.49 -5.73
N ASN A 243 -4.54 -10.70 -6.25
CA ASN A 243 -3.77 -11.92 -5.98
C ASN A 243 -3.53 -12.13 -4.48
N ASN A 244 -3.14 -11.09 -3.75
CA ASN A 244 -2.90 -11.18 -2.32
C ASN A 244 -4.19 -11.49 -1.55
N LEU A 245 -5.32 -10.86 -1.90
CA LEU A 245 -6.64 -11.13 -1.31
C LEU A 245 -7.09 -12.57 -1.58
N ILE A 246 -6.87 -13.10 -2.79
CA ILE A 246 -7.11 -14.52 -3.11
C ILE A 246 -6.30 -15.41 -2.18
N MET A 247 -4.98 -15.17 -2.07
CA MET A 247 -4.09 -15.98 -1.24
C MET A 247 -4.49 -15.95 0.24
N ILE A 248 -4.84 -14.79 0.78
CA ILE A 248 -5.33 -14.65 2.16
C ILE A 248 -6.64 -15.44 2.35
N THR A 249 -7.56 -15.32 1.40
CA THR A 249 -8.86 -16.01 1.44
C THR A 249 -8.69 -17.52 1.35
N ASP A 250 -7.87 -18.01 0.44
CA ASP A 250 -7.63 -19.44 0.27
C ASP A 250 -6.93 -20.04 1.48
N LEU A 251 -5.97 -19.32 2.06
CA LEU A 251 -5.30 -19.78 3.28
C LEU A 251 -6.28 -19.85 4.47
N ALA A 252 -7.14 -18.86 4.66
CA ALA A 252 -8.17 -18.89 5.69
C ALA A 252 -9.15 -20.07 5.48
N ARG A 253 -9.60 -20.30 4.25
CA ARG A 253 -10.51 -21.40 3.90
C ARG A 253 -9.89 -22.78 4.13
N ALA A 254 -8.60 -22.94 3.79
CA ALA A 254 -7.87 -24.17 4.05
C ALA A 254 -7.85 -24.55 5.55
N HIS A 255 -8.01 -23.56 6.43
CA HIS A 255 -8.12 -23.73 7.87
C HIS A 255 -9.57 -23.65 8.40
N ASN A 256 -10.58 -23.80 7.53
CA ASN A 256 -12.00 -23.75 7.87
C ASN A 256 -12.47 -22.42 8.48
N ILE A 257 -11.78 -21.34 8.20
CA ILE A 257 -12.13 -19.98 8.64
C ILE A 257 -13.01 -19.35 7.55
N LYS A 258 -14.19 -18.88 7.92
CA LYS A 258 -15.08 -18.15 7.02
C LYS A 258 -14.53 -16.75 6.78
N VAL A 259 -14.50 -16.30 5.53
CA VAL A 259 -14.00 -14.99 5.17
C VAL A 259 -15.14 -14.03 4.82
N LEU A 260 -15.15 -12.90 5.53
CA LEU A 260 -15.99 -11.75 5.23
C LEU A 260 -15.05 -10.68 4.62
N LEU A 261 -15.07 -10.56 3.30
CA LEU A 261 -14.19 -9.64 2.59
C LEU A 261 -14.92 -8.32 2.35
N CYS A 262 -14.35 -7.24 2.91
CA CYS A 262 -14.94 -5.92 2.90
C CYS A 262 -14.56 -5.12 1.66
N SER A 263 -15.46 -4.26 1.20
CA SER A 263 -15.11 -3.22 0.26
C SER A 263 -14.11 -2.25 0.89
N ILE A 264 -13.14 -1.78 0.10
CA ILE A 264 -12.28 -0.64 0.45
C ILE A 264 -13.19 0.59 0.58
N LEU A 265 -12.96 1.38 1.63
CA LEU A 265 -13.77 2.58 1.90
C LEU A 265 -13.56 3.65 0.83
N PRO A 266 -14.55 4.52 0.59
CA PRO A 266 -14.31 5.72 -0.18
C PRO A 266 -13.37 6.67 0.58
N VAL A 267 -12.81 7.64 -0.12
CA VAL A 267 -12.02 8.74 0.46
C VAL A 267 -12.65 10.06 0.09
N ASN A 268 -12.26 11.16 0.75
CA ASN A 268 -12.68 12.49 0.36
C ASN A 268 -11.56 13.53 0.50
N ASP A 269 -11.79 14.71 -0.09
CA ASP A 269 -10.89 15.87 -0.07
C ASP A 269 -11.53 17.07 0.64
N TYR A 270 -12.63 16.87 1.37
CA TYR A 270 -13.46 17.98 1.89
C TYR A 270 -12.74 18.79 2.97
N HIS A 271 -11.77 18.18 3.66
CA HIS A 271 -10.97 18.80 4.72
C HIS A 271 -9.60 19.31 4.25
N LYS A 272 -9.32 19.32 2.94
CA LYS A 272 -8.03 19.77 2.38
C LYS A 272 -7.70 21.24 2.65
N ALA A 273 -8.70 22.06 2.88
CA ALA A 273 -8.47 23.46 3.26
C ALA A 273 -7.89 23.60 4.67
N GLU A 274 -8.18 22.65 5.57
CA GLU A 274 -7.65 22.58 6.92
C GLU A 274 -6.22 22.03 6.94
N ASN A 275 -5.97 21.03 6.10
CA ASN A 275 -4.66 20.44 5.93
C ASN A 275 -4.51 19.88 4.50
N PRO A 276 -3.54 20.37 3.69
CA PRO A 276 -3.32 19.87 2.33
C PRO A 276 -3.06 18.36 2.24
N ARG A 277 -2.63 17.71 3.33
CA ARG A 277 -2.47 16.25 3.39
C ARG A 277 -3.79 15.49 3.34
N TYR A 278 -4.92 16.16 3.57
CA TYR A 278 -6.27 15.59 3.51
C TYR A 278 -6.88 15.62 2.10
N GLU A 279 -6.09 15.92 1.07
CA GLU A 279 -6.44 15.71 -0.34
C GLU A 279 -6.17 14.23 -0.70
N MET A 280 -7.05 13.34 -0.20
CA MET A 280 -6.85 11.89 -0.25
C MET A 280 -6.95 11.32 -1.66
N SER A 281 -7.74 11.93 -2.55
CA SER A 281 -7.90 11.47 -3.93
C SER A 281 -6.59 11.49 -4.75
N LYS A 282 -5.59 12.25 -4.32
CA LYS A 282 -4.26 12.26 -4.96
C LYS A 282 -3.51 10.94 -4.83
N THR A 283 -3.71 10.25 -3.72
CA THR A 283 -3.01 9.00 -3.42
C THR A 283 -3.94 7.79 -3.47
N HIS A 284 -5.22 7.99 -3.20
CA HIS A 284 -6.26 6.96 -3.19
C HIS A 284 -7.26 7.26 -4.30
N ASP A 285 -6.89 6.94 -5.55
CA ASP A 285 -7.73 7.19 -6.72
C ASP A 285 -9.12 6.56 -6.55
N PRO A 286 -10.20 7.38 -6.50
CA PRO A 286 -11.56 6.87 -6.31
C PRO A 286 -12.02 5.91 -7.41
N GLN A 287 -11.47 6.01 -8.62
CA GLN A 287 -11.77 5.08 -9.69
C GLN A 287 -11.17 3.71 -9.41
N ARG A 288 -9.90 3.65 -9.01
CA ARG A 288 -9.23 2.39 -8.65
C ARG A 288 -9.88 1.73 -7.43
N ILE A 289 -10.33 2.51 -6.44
CA ILE A 289 -11.11 1.97 -5.30
C ILE A 289 -12.36 1.25 -5.83
N ARG A 290 -13.11 1.87 -6.74
CA ARG A 290 -14.31 1.25 -7.32
C ARG A 290 -13.99 0.00 -8.15
N GLU A 291 -12.92 0.02 -8.93
CA GLU A 291 -12.48 -1.14 -9.72
C GLU A 291 -12.16 -2.35 -8.82
N VAL A 292 -11.35 -2.14 -7.78
CA VAL A 292 -11.03 -3.21 -6.82
C VAL A 292 -12.29 -3.69 -6.08
N ASN A 293 -13.19 -2.79 -5.69
CA ASN A 293 -14.44 -3.15 -5.01
C ASN A 293 -15.39 -3.96 -5.91
N GLN A 294 -15.46 -3.64 -7.20
CA GLN A 294 -16.23 -4.43 -8.18
C GLN A 294 -15.64 -5.84 -8.31
N TRP A 295 -14.31 -5.93 -8.34
CA TRP A 295 -13.65 -7.23 -8.35
C TRP A 295 -13.94 -8.02 -7.05
N ILE A 296 -13.79 -7.40 -5.85
CA ILE A 296 -14.09 -8.05 -4.56
C ILE A 296 -15.52 -8.58 -4.54
N GLN A 297 -16.50 -7.78 -4.98
CA GLN A 297 -17.89 -8.20 -5.04
C GLN A 297 -18.09 -9.40 -5.97
N SER A 298 -17.45 -9.39 -7.14
CA SER A 298 -17.53 -10.46 -8.13
C SER A 298 -16.86 -11.74 -7.63
N TYR A 299 -15.70 -11.61 -7.00
CA TYR A 299 -14.95 -12.72 -6.39
C TYR A 299 -15.78 -13.41 -5.29
N CYS A 300 -16.40 -12.64 -4.39
CA CYS A 300 -17.24 -13.22 -3.35
C CYS A 300 -18.52 -13.88 -3.90
N LYS A 301 -19.11 -13.38 -4.99
CA LYS A 301 -20.26 -14.02 -5.65
C LYS A 301 -19.99 -15.45 -6.15
N ALA A 302 -18.73 -15.77 -6.45
CA ALA A 302 -18.32 -17.12 -6.81
C ALA A 302 -18.26 -18.10 -5.60
N ALA A 303 -18.83 -17.75 -4.44
CA ALA A 303 -18.91 -18.51 -3.20
C ALA A 303 -17.57 -18.71 -2.48
N TYR A 304 -16.59 -17.86 -2.75
CA TYR A 304 -15.30 -17.91 -2.06
C TYR A 304 -15.31 -17.18 -0.71
N CYS A 305 -16.15 -16.14 -0.56
CA CYS A 305 -16.26 -15.32 0.64
C CYS A 305 -17.62 -14.63 0.74
N THR A 306 -17.91 -14.00 1.89
CA THR A 306 -19.06 -13.12 2.09
C THR A 306 -18.63 -11.68 1.83
N TYR A 307 -19.25 -11.00 0.88
CA TYR A 307 -18.98 -9.58 0.61
C TYR A 307 -19.62 -8.70 1.69
N VAL A 308 -18.84 -7.76 2.22
CA VAL A 308 -19.28 -6.77 3.21
C VAL A 308 -19.17 -5.37 2.63
N ASP A 309 -20.31 -4.76 2.29
CA ASP A 309 -20.37 -3.47 1.61
C ASP A 309 -20.34 -2.30 2.61
N TYR A 310 -19.16 -1.82 2.94
CA TYR A 310 -19.00 -0.56 3.66
C TYR A 310 -19.02 0.64 2.71
N PHE A 311 -18.49 0.47 1.48
CA PHE A 311 -18.35 1.56 0.52
C PHE A 311 -19.68 2.26 0.27
N SER A 312 -20.72 1.51 -0.09
CA SER A 312 -22.04 2.08 -0.43
C SER A 312 -22.69 2.80 0.75
N ALA A 313 -22.43 2.36 1.99
CA ALA A 313 -23.01 2.97 3.18
C ALA A 313 -22.28 4.28 3.59
N MET A 314 -21.03 4.44 3.18
CA MET A 314 -20.18 5.58 3.57
C MET A 314 -19.98 6.58 2.45
N ALA A 315 -20.30 6.21 1.20
CA ALA A 315 -20.18 7.11 0.06
C ALA A 315 -21.32 8.13 0.00
N ASP A 316 -21.02 9.31 -0.49
CA ASP A 316 -21.99 10.32 -0.90
C ASP A 316 -22.44 10.10 -2.37
N THR A 317 -23.21 11.02 -2.91
CA THR A 317 -23.74 10.96 -4.29
C THR A 317 -22.64 11.08 -5.36
N ALA A 318 -21.46 11.60 -5.00
CA ALA A 318 -20.28 11.68 -5.87
C ALA A 318 -19.40 10.41 -5.76
N GLY A 319 -19.72 9.50 -4.85
CA GLY A 319 -18.93 8.31 -4.56
C GLY A 319 -17.68 8.60 -3.71
N MET A 320 -17.65 9.76 -3.06
CA MET A 320 -16.63 10.14 -2.10
C MET A 320 -17.14 9.82 -0.68
N MET A 321 -16.23 9.66 0.29
CA MET A 321 -16.65 9.48 1.68
C MET A 321 -17.42 10.73 2.16
N GLN A 322 -18.56 10.51 2.82
CA GLN A 322 -19.33 11.60 3.42
C GLN A 322 -18.45 12.38 4.38
N SER A 323 -18.51 13.73 4.32
CA SER A 323 -17.56 14.63 4.97
C SER A 323 -17.50 14.49 6.50
N ASP A 324 -18.57 14.06 7.12
CA ASP A 324 -18.69 13.93 8.57
C ASP A 324 -18.34 12.55 9.13
N LEU A 325 -17.88 11.61 8.24
CA LEU A 325 -17.51 10.25 8.63
C LEU A 325 -16.01 10.05 8.84
N ALA A 326 -15.17 10.98 8.34
CA ALA A 326 -13.72 10.95 8.49
C ALA A 326 -13.17 12.37 8.55
N ASP A 327 -12.41 12.70 9.58
CA ASP A 327 -11.90 14.05 9.81
C ASP A 327 -10.67 14.37 8.95
N ASP A 328 -9.98 13.34 8.48
CA ASP A 328 -8.82 13.42 7.56
C ASP A 328 -9.15 12.99 6.13
N GLY A 329 -10.40 12.61 5.86
CA GLY A 329 -10.88 12.15 4.57
C GLY A 329 -10.59 10.68 4.26
N LEU A 330 -9.98 9.92 5.19
CA LEU A 330 -9.60 8.52 5.02
C LEU A 330 -10.07 7.62 6.18
N HIS A 331 -9.72 8.00 7.43
CA HIS A 331 -9.96 7.15 8.59
C HIS A 331 -11.33 7.45 9.21
N PRO A 332 -12.21 6.45 9.33
CA PRO A 332 -13.51 6.64 9.96
C PRO A 332 -13.37 7.19 11.38
N ASN A 333 -14.10 8.26 11.68
CA ASN A 333 -14.28 8.71 13.04
C ASN A 333 -15.38 7.89 13.75
N ALA A 334 -15.76 8.25 14.97
CA ALA A 334 -16.77 7.54 15.74
C ALA A 334 -18.12 7.40 15.01
N LYS A 335 -18.48 8.36 14.15
CA LYS A 335 -19.68 8.30 13.30
C LYS A 335 -19.53 7.25 12.19
N GLY A 336 -18.38 7.26 11.50
CA GLY A 336 -18.06 6.27 10.46
C GLY A 336 -18.12 4.85 11.00
N TYR A 337 -17.47 4.58 12.13
CA TYR A 337 -17.54 3.24 12.76
C TYR A 337 -18.95 2.84 13.21
N ARG A 338 -19.81 3.78 13.63
CA ARG A 338 -21.23 3.48 13.94
C ARG A 338 -22.03 3.04 12.71
N ILE A 339 -21.64 3.46 11.52
CA ILE A 339 -22.23 2.98 10.25
C ILE A 339 -21.70 1.60 9.92
N MET A 340 -20.39 1.38 10.04
CA MET A 340 -19.74 0.12 9.70
C MET A 340 -20.16 -1.02 10.66
N ALA A 341 -20.30 -0.75 11.95
CA ALA A 341 -20.50 -1.77 12.97
C ALA A 341 -21.75 -2.65 12.76
N PRO A 342 -22.95 -2.12 12.49
CA PRO A 342 -24.13 -2.98 12.24
C PRO A 342 -24.05 -3.75 10.92
N ILE A 343 -23.28 -3.26 9.93
CA ILE A 343 -23.05 -3.96 8.65
C ILE A 343 -22.19 -5.20 8.92
N ALA A 344 -21.07 -5.02 9.63
CA ALA A 344 -20.21 -6.13 10.03
C ALA A 344 -20.97 -7.15 10.86
N GLN A 345 -21.73 -6.70 11.87
CA GLN A 345 -22.46 -7.60 12.76
C GLN A 345 -23.48 -8.47 12.01
N ARG A 346 -24.24 -7.89 11.07
CA ARG A 346 -25.19 -8.67 10.24
C ARG A 346 -24.48 -9.74 9.44
N ALA A 347 -23.37 -9.39 8.77
CA ALA A 347 -22.60 -10.34 7.97
C ALA A 347 -22.00 -11.46 8.85
N ILE A 348 -21.47 -11.12 10.02
CA ILE A 348 -20.93 -12.09 10.99
C ILE A 348 -22.02 -13.05 11.47
N ASP A 349 -23.20 -12.51 11.87
CA ASP A 349 -24.32 -13.33 12.38
C ASP A 349 -24.83 -14.29 11.32
N GLU A 350 -24.86 -13.88 10.06
CA GLU A 350 -25.24 -14.74 8.94
C GLU A 350 -24.27 -15.90 8.76
N VAL A 351 -22.99 -15.63 8.73
CA VAL A 351 -21.93 -16.63 8.55
C VAL A 351 -21.87 -17.62 9.72
N ILE A 352 -22.05 -17.13 10.96
CA ILE A 352 -22.06 -17.98 12.15
C ILE A 352 -23.28 -18.87 12.17
N ARG A 353 -24.48 -18.35 11.82
CA ARG A 353 -25.71 -19.15 11.73
C ARG A 353 -25.62 -20.26 10.68
N GLN A 354 -25.10 -19.98 9.50
CA GLN A 354 -24.91 -20.97 8.43
C GLN A 354 -23.92 -22.07 8.82
N SER A 355 -23.09 -21.83 9.81
CA SER A 355 -22.09 -22.77 10.31
C SER A 355 -22.56 -23.59 11.51
N ALA A 356 -23.73 -23.32 12.06
CA ALA A 356 -24.32 -24.16 13.11
C ALA A 356 -24.75 -25.51 12.50
N PRO A 357 -24.48 -26.67 13.16
CA PRO A 357 -25.03 -27.92 12.71
C PRO A 357 -26.54 -27.79 12.59
N ALA A 358 -27.12 -28.30 11.50
CA ALA A 358 -28.59 -28.38 11.40
C ALA A 358 -29.11 -29.03 12.66
N ALA A 359 -30.03 -28.38 13.38
CA ALA A 359 -30.68 -28.95 14.55
C ALA A 359 -31.21 -30.34 14.15
N ALA A 360 -30.76 -31.38 14.86
CA ALA A 360 -31.31 -32.71 14.62
C ALA A 360 -32.84 -32.61 14.68
N PRO A 361 -33.59 -33.22 13.74
CA PRO A 361 -35.01 -33.19 13.79
C PRO A 361 -35.42 -33.70 15.17
N ALA A 362 -36.32 -32.94 15.83
CA ALA A 362 -36.84 -33.33 17.12
C ALA A 362 -37.41 -34.76 16.97
N THR A 363 -36.78 -35.71 17.65
CA THR A 363 -37.31 -37.05 17.74
C THR A 363 -38.65 -36.92 18.46
N GLU A 364 -39.76 -37.10 17.72
CA GLU A 364 -41.05 -37.31 18.38
C GLU A 364 -40.93 -38.47 19.32
N GLU A 365 -40.90 -38.17 20.61
CA GLU A 365 -41.14 -39.20 21.65
C GLU A 365 -42.52 -39.84 21.38
N LYS A 366 -42.52 -41.00 20.74
CA LYS A 366 -43.70 -41.84 20.71
C LYS A 366 -44.01 -42.17 22.16
N LYS A 367 -44.97 -41.45 22.74
CA LYS A 367 -45.62 -41.83 24.01
C LYS A 367 -46.17 -43.23 23.84
N HIS A 368 -45.43 -44.24 24.31
CA HIS A 368 -45.95 -45.55 24.54
C HIS A 368 -47.05 -45.40 25.58
N HIS A 369 -48.30 -45.43 25.15
CA HIS A 369 -49.42 -45.66 26.02
C HIS A 369 -49.28 -47.08 26.60
N PHE A 370 -48.80 -47.14 27.80
CA PHE A 370 -48.89 -48.37 28.63
C PHE A 370 -50.36 -48.61 28.99
N ASN A 371 -50.99 -49.63 28.43
CA ASN A 371 -52.33 -50.04 28.75
C ASN A 371 -52.25 -51.13 29.83
N PRO A 372 -52.63 -50.86 31.11
CA PRO A 372 -52.45 -51.83 32.23
C PRO A 372 -53.54 -52.89 32.31
N PHE A 373 -54.48 -53.00 31.34
CA PHE A 373 -55.58 -53.98 31.41
C PHE A 373 -55.63 -54.84 30.15
N SER A 374 -54.82 -55.91 30.09
CA SER A 374 -55.13 -57.08 29.27
C SER A 374 -54.77 -58.31 30.12
N LYS A 375 -55.69 -58.68 30.96
CA LYS A 375 -55.82 -60.07 31.45
C LYS A 375 -56.76 -60.81 30.53
N GLN A 376 -56.34 -61.79 29.82
CA GLN A 376 -56.79 -63.18 29.76
C GLN A 376 -56.06 -63.91 28.66
#